data_8216ef01966b87217ed83993e7f48a73
#
_entry.id   8216ef01966b87217ed83993e7f48a73
#
_cell.length_a   1.000
_cell.length_b   1.000
_cell.length_c   1.000
_cell.angle_alpha   90.00
_cell.angle_beta   90.00
_cell.angle_gamma   90.00
#
_symmetry.space_group_name_H-M   'P 1'
#
loop_
_entity.id
_entity.type
_entity.pdbx_description
1 polymer ?
#
loop_
_entity_poly.entity_id
_entity_poly.type
_entity_poly.pdbx_seq_one_letter_code
_entity_poly.pdbx_strand_id
1 'polypeptide(L)'
;MMRHLKYIIAALLCIQMSSCNKFLTLTPHDTKVVNSVEDYRDILASFMRYLKTPTLPSQDVVMGVGLSTLPFPSSEVDGSLSIYTGESNLTTESSYYYDRTNNVYTQTGKNALTWLNTNSSAWDNIYSFLGPINLIISSVPTAEGSDENLRNRVLGEALTWRAYAFYKLLQLYSPMKDNRLGIPVYLTPEKEIGEAMPERKSQTEVFQRILDDCNQALDLLTKTTYNDWNCAWNADFINAMMADVYAWKACSGAAADTDWANAEQHATVAMRGRNLASSADMLKTIFDCSDNAYSKDLKNDEFYLRIVDGRWTYICDFTYAYYEDGGVADGLVNKVNYRKFADNDIRKKAWFSADGTHNDKYNLIGSDMSQGCIMPFRLADMYLIKSEALVRQGKTGEGKAVLDEFRSHRYTGSLPAIGNDSEALLKAIHDERFKEFYMEGDKVWLDMKRFGDTMERTIAGEKNNLTADDFRYCFPIPAREMQYNKKMEQNPGWESVIVY
;
A
#
# COMPACT_ATOMS: atom_id res chain seq x y z
N MET A 1 79.18 12.05 -3.95
CA MET A 1 78.44 11.02 -3.20
C MET A 1 76.99 11.41 -2.84
N MET A 2 76.72 12.65 -2.40
CA MET A 2 75.39 13.11 -2.02
C MET A 2 74.38 13.30 -3.18
N ARG A 3 74.87 13.48 -4.41
CA ARG A 3 73.99 13.70 -5.59
C ARG A 3 73.28 12.42 -6.04
N HIS A 4 73.95 11.28 -5.97
CA HIS A 4 73.36 9.99 -6.34
C HIS A 4 72.40 9.41 -5.31
N LEU A 5 72.55 9.77 -4.03
CA LEU A 5 71.64 9.37 -2.94
C LEU A 5 70.24 9.94 -3.10
N LYS A 6 70.11 11.17 -3.66
CA LYS A 6 68.82 11.82 -3.91
C LYS A 6 68.02 11.09 -5.03
N TYR A 7 68.71 10.62 -6.03
CA TYR A 7 68.04 9.82 -7.13
C TYR A 7 67.64 8.42 -6.69
N ILE A 8 68.38 7.78 -5.78
CA ILE A 8 68.01 6.51 -5.22
C ILE A 8 66.80 6.63 -4.30
N ILE A 9 66.74 7.72 -3.50
CA ILE A 9 65.57 7.97 -2.62
C ILE A 9 64.33 8.30 -3.47
N ALA A 10 64.47 9.09 -4.55
CA ALA A 10 63.36 9.37 -5.46
C ALA A 10 62.86 8.16 -6.20
N ALA A 11 63.75 7.22 -6.61
CA ALA A 11 63.38 5.99 -7.26
C ALA A 11 62.68 5.01 -6.29
N LEU A 12 63.12 4.96 -5.03
CA LEU A 12 62.47 4.17 -3.99
C LEU A 12 61.07 4.71 -3.62
N LEU A 13 60.86 6.01 -3.62
CA LEU A 13 59.54 6.62 -3.44
C LEU A 13 58.59 6.36 -4.59
N CYS A 14 59.07 6.33 -5.84
CA CYS A 14 58.23 5.99 -6.99
C CYS A 14 57.79 4.53 -7.02
N ILE A 15 58.62 3.59 -6.48
CA ILE A 15 58.27 2.17 -6.39
C ILE A 15 57.19 1.91 -5.32
N GLN A 16 57.11 2.76 -4.31
CA GLN A 16 56.05 2.61 -3.29
C GLN A 16 54.68 3.13 -3.75
N MET A 17 54.61 3.99 -4.78
CA MET A 17 53.34 4.50 -5.30
C MET A 17 52.66 3.52 -6.27
N SER A 18 53.36 2.52 -6.80
CA SER A 18 52.76 1.51 -7.69
C SER A 18 52.16 0.28 -6.96
N SER A 19 52.36 0.19 -5.64
CA SER A 19 51.85 -0.94 -4.82
C SER A 19 50.43 -0.72 -4.29
N CYS A 20 49.91 0.50 -4.32
CA CYS A 20 48.60 0.78 -3.72
C CYS A 20 47.39 0.46 -4.60
N ASN A 21 47.55 0.34 -5.90
CA ASN A 21 46.43 0.06 -6.80
C ASN A 21 45.85 -1.37 -6.65
N LYS A 22 46.67 -2.36 -6.28
CA LYS A 22 46.20 -3.73 -6.05
C LYS A 22 45.49 -3.91 -4.70
N PHE A 23 45.76 -3.06 -3.72
CA PHE A 23 45.14 -3.13 -2.41
C PHE A 23 43.75 -2.48 -2.41
N LEU A 24 43.53 -1.49 -3.28
CA LEU A 24 42.24 -0.85 -3.48
C LEU A 24 41.27 -1.64 -4.35
N THR A 25 41.73 -2.69 -5.01
CA THR A 25 40.92 -3.62 -5.80
C THR A 25 40.56 -4.92 -5.07
N LEU A 26 41.00 -5.10 -3.83
CA LEU A 26 40.58 -6.22 -3.00
C LEU A 26 39.17 -5.97 -2.52
N THR A 27 38.20 -6.61 -3.14
CA THR A 27 36.88 -6.79 -2.56
C THR A 27 37.04 -7.47 -1.20
N PRO A 28 36.43 -6.96 -0.12
CA PRO A 28 36.40 -7.64 1.17
C PRO A 28 35.95 -9.09 0.95
N HIS A 29 36.66 -10.05 1.53
CA HIS A 29 36.40 -11.48 1.34
C HIS A 29 34.98 -11.92 1.73
N ASP A 30 34.27 -11.11 2.51
CA ASP A 30 32.95 -11.42 3.05
C ASP A 30 31.80 -10.61 2.39
N THR A 31 32.08 -9.81 1.34
CA THR A 31 31.04 -9.05 0.65
C THR A 31 30.90 -9.54 -0.80
N LYS A 32 29.73 -10.09 -1.11
CA LYS A 32 29.37 -10.43 -2.49
C LYS A 32 29.13 -9.12 -3.28
N VAL A 33 29.85 -8.95 -4.38
CA VAL A 33 29.58 -7.84 -5.30
C VAL A 33 28.29 -8.18 -6.07
N VAL A 34 27.30 -7.29 -5.97
CA VAL A 34 26.06 -7.42 -6.71
C VAL A 34 26.28 -6.94 -8.14
N ASN A 35 26.29 -7.85 -9.11
CA ASN A 35 26.56 -7.52 -10.52
C ASN A 35 25.75 -8.36 -11.52
N SER A 36 25.09 -9.44 -11.11
CA SER A 36 24.29 -10.30 -11.97
C SER A 36 22.80 -10.05 -11.84
N VAL A 37 22.02 -10.42 -12.84
CA VAL A 37 20.56 -10.35 -12.81
C VAL A 37 20.00 -11.21 -11.68
N GLU A 38 20.62 -12.34 -11.39
CA GLU A 38 20.28 -13.23 -10.28
C GLU A 38 20.46 -12.55 -8.92
N ASP A 39 21.51 -11.75 -8.76
CA ASP A 39 21.72 -11.01 -7.51
C ASP A 39 20.60 -9.99 -7.29
N TYR A 40 20.19 -9.25 -8.32
CA TYR A 40 19.08 -8.30 -8.24
C TYR A 40 17.74 -8.98 -8.02
N ARG A 41 17.51 -10.17 -8.62
CA ARG A 41 16.36 -11.01 -8.29
C ARG A 41 16.33 -11.37 -6.81
N ASP A 42 17.46 -11.78 -6.25
CA ASP A 42 17.56 -12.19 -4.85
C ASP A 42 17.29 -11.01 -3.90
N ILE A 43 17.69 -9.80 -4.28
CA ILE A 43 17.32 -8.57 -3.55
C ILE A 43 15.81 -8.37 -3.55
N LEU A 44 15.15 -8.44 -4.73
CA LEU A 44 13.69 -8.33 -4.81
C LEU A 44 12.98 -9.42 -4.01
N ALA A 45 13.46 -10.66 -4.11
CA ALA A 45 12.92 -11.80 -3.37
C ALA A 45 13.05 -11.62 -1.85
N SER A 46 14.10 -10.93 -1.39
CA SER A 46 14.28 -10.66 0.04
C SER A 46 13.15 -9.81 0.62
N PHE A 47 12.63 -8.83 -0.12
CA PHE A 47 11.47 -8.04 0.33
C PHE A 47 10.24 -8.91 0.53
N MET A 48 9.98 -9.86 -0.38
CA MET A 48 8.85 -10.79 -0.26
C MET A 48 9.03 -11.78 0.90
N ARG A 49 10.27 -12.16 1.21
CA ARG A 49 10.57 -13.03 2.35
C ARG A 49 10.18 -12.39 3.67
N TYR A 50 10.45 -11.10 3.85
CA TYR A 50 10.08 -10.38 5.07
C TYR A 50 8.57 -10.26 5.26
N LEU A 51 7.81 -10.27 4.20
CA LEU A 51 6.35 -10.28 4.26
C LEU A 51 5.77 -11.64 4.69
N LYS A 52 6.58 -12.72 4.62
CA LYS A 52 6.14 -14.09 4.92
C LYS A 52 6.59 -14.62 6.28
N THR A 53 7.45 -13.92 7.00
CA THR A 53 7.95 -14.41 8.29
C THR A 53 7.17 -13.84 9.45
N PRO A 54 6.44 -14.67 10.22
CA PRO A 54 5.67 -14.23 11.39
C PRO A 54 6.54 -13.78 12.56
N THR A 55 7.79 -14.21 12.61
CA THR A 55 8.76 -13.77 13.60
C THR A 55 9.71 -12.78 12.98
N LEU A 56 9.61 -11.53 13.39
CA LEU A 56 10.63 -10.53 13.13
C LEU A 56 11.96 -11.02 13.70
N PRO A 57 13.00 -11.31 12.88
CA PRO A 57 14.34 -11.33 13.43
C PRO A 57 14.58 -9.89 13.91
N SER A 58 14.69 -9.73 15.20
CA SER A 58 15.12 -8.47 15.80
C SER A 58 16.45 -8.09 15.18
N GLN A 59 16.50 -7.21 14.22
CA GLN A 59 17.69 -6.55 13.69
C GLN A 59 18.39 -7.08 12.42
N ASP A 60 17.87 -7.98 11.65
CA ASP A 60 18.52 -8.27 10.36
C ASP A 60 18.13 -7.22 9.31
N VAL A 61 18.98 -6.22 9.22
CA VAL A 61 18.94 -5.18 8.20
C VAL A 61 19.60 -5.73 6.93
N VAL A 62 18.82 -6.26 6.02
CA VAL A 62 19.36 -6.57 4.68
C VAL A 62 19.47 -5.25 3.92
N MET A 63 20.68 -4.82 3.60
CA MET A 63 21.02 -3.59 2.86
C MET A 63 20.48 -2.28 3.48
N GLY A 64 20.32 -2.20 4.78
CA GLY A 64 19.81 -1.00 5.45
C GLY A 64 18.28 -0.82 5.35
N VAL A 65 17.58 -1.76 4.74
CA VAL A 65 16.13 -1.73 4.58
C VAL A 65 15.49 -2.59 5.66
N GLY A 66 14.96 -1.96 6.69
CA GLY A 66 14.18 -2.65 7.74
C GLY A 66 12.81 -3.10 7.21
N LEU A 67 12.14 -4.00 7.92
CA LEU A 67 10.77 -4.46 7.61
C LEU A 67 9.74 -3.33 7.51
N SER A 68 10.00 -2.23 8.18
CA SER A 68 9.19 -1.02 8.14
C SER A 68 9.29 -0.24 6.83
N THR A 69 10.13 -0.66 5.89
CA THR A 69 10.46 0.12 4.69
C THR A 69 9.70 -0.30 3.43
N LEU A 70 8.77 -1.24 3.53
CA LEU A 70 7.94 -1.63 2.39
C LEU A 70 6.87 -0.57 2.10
N PRO A 71 6.47 -0.39 0.83
CA PRO A 71 5.50 0.63 0.43
C PRO A 71 4.04 0.25 0.78
N PHE A 72 3.88 -0.42 1.91
CA PHE A 72 2.57 -0.69 2.49
C PHE A 72 2.43 0.14 3.76
N PRO A 73 1.23 0.68 4.03
CA PRO A 73 0.95 1.33 5.29
C PRO A 73 1.34 0.40 6.44
N SER A 74 1.86 0.96 7.52
CA SER A 74 2.10 0.15 8.71
C SER A 74 0.76 -0.21 9.35
N SER A 75 0.72 -1.33 10.07
CA SER A 75 -0.46 -1.73 10.85
C SER A 75 -0.94 -0.64 11.82
N GLU A 76 -0.02 0.19 12.33
CA GLU A 76 -0.35 1.33 13.19
C GLU A 76 -1.12 2.40 12.43
N VAL A 77 -0.74 2.70 11.17
CA VAL A 77 -1.46 3.65 10.32
C VAL A 77 -2.84 3.11 10.00
N ASP A 78 -2.93 1.87 9.53
CA ASP A 78 -4.20 1.26 9.15
C ASP A 78 -5.14 1.09 10.35
N GLY A 79 -4.62 0.70 11.51
CA GLY A 79 -5.39 0.61 12.75
C GLY A 79 -5.97 1.97 13.17
N SER A 80 -5.17 3.03 13.08
CA SER A 80 -5.62 4.39 13.36
C SER A 80 -6.68 4.85 12.36
N LEU A 81 -6.50 4.58 11.08
CA LEU A 81 -7.45 4.93 10.03
C LEU A 81 -8.81 4.26 10.24
N SER A 82 -8.85 3.01 10.67
CA SER A 82 -10.10 2.28 10.94
C SER A 82 -10.97 2.95 12.01
N ILE A 83 -10.36 3.69 12.93
CA ILE A 83 -11.07 4.50 13.92
C ILE A 83 -11.75 5.68 13.24
N TYR A 84 -11.07 6.36 12.31
CA TYR A 84 -11.62 7.54 11.62
C TYR A 84 -12.68 7.17 10.60
N THR A 85 -12.51 6.08 9.87
CA THR A 85 -13.51 5.59 8.92
C THR A 85 -14.76 5.06 9.62
N GLY A 86 -14.68 4.78 10.92
CA GLY A 86 -15.77 4.18 11.66
C GLY A 86 -15.88 2.68 11.48
N GLU A 87 -14.90 2.05 10.89
CA GLU A 87 -14.87 0.60 10.76
C GLU A 87 -14.72 -0.06 12.13
N SER A 88 -13.86 0.47 12.98
CA SER A 88 -13.77 0.04 14.37
C SER A 88 -14.57 0.95 15.30
N ASN A 89 -15.14 0.36 16.34
CA ASN A 89 -15.93 1.09 17.34
C ASN A 89 -15.12 1.33 18.63
N LEU A 90 -14.02 2.04 18.56
CA LEU A 90 -13.32 2.51 19.74
C LEU A 90 -14.00 3.76 20.32
N THR A 91 -15.30 3.64 20.65
CA THR A 91 -16.09 4.75 21.23
C THR A 91 -16.05 4.77 22.75
N THR A 92 -15.52 3.75 23.39
CA THR A 92 -15.42 3.70 24.84
C THR A 92 -14.24 4.53 25.35
N GLU A 93 -14.37 5.08 26.53
CA GLU A 93 -13.48 6.03 27.21
C GLU A 93 -12.02 5.56 27.40
N SER A 94 -11.67 4.40 26.89
CA SER A 94 -10.39 3.74 27.12
C SER A 94 -9.81 3.11 25.87
N SER A 95 -9.33 3.93 24.96
CA SER A 95 -8.27 3.45 24.08
C SER A 95 -6.98 3.43 24.90
N TYR A 96 -6.55 2.24 25.29
CA TYR A 96 -5.29 2.05 25.99
C TYR A 96 -4.23 1.68 24.96
N TYR A 97 -3.15 2.45 24.90
CA TYR A 97 -1.94 2.04 24.25
C TYR A 97 -1.14 1.17 25.23
N TYR A 98 -0.86 -0.07 24.87
CA TYR A 98 0.05 -0.91 25.64
C TYR A 98 1.49 -0.66 25.21
N ASP A 99 2.23 0.02 26.06
CA ASP A 99 3.67 0.15 25.91
C ASP A 99 4.35 -1.15 26.36
N ARG A 100 4.71 -1.99 25.38
CA ARG A 100 5.40 -3.27 25.63
C ARG A 100 6.77 -3.09 26.30
N THR A 101 7.42 -1.95 26.12
CA THR A 101 8.73 -1.68 26.69
C THR A 101 8.67 -1.46 28.20
N ASN A 102 7.60 -0.81 28.64
CA ASN A 102 7.41 -0.45 30.04
C ASN A 102 6.32 -1.28 30.74
N ASN A 103 5.68 -2.20 30.02
CA ASN A 103 4.56 -3.01 30.53
C ASN A 103 3.44 -2.16 31.13
N VAL A 104 3.13 -1.03 30.50
CA VAL A 104 2.17 -0.04 31.00
C VAL A 104 1.11 0.25 29.94
N TYR A 105 -0.15 0.20 30.36
CA TYR A 105 -1.26 0.73 29.57
C TYR A 105 -1.35 2.24 29.75
N THR A 106 -1.15 2.98 28.67
CA THR A 106 -1.31 4.44 28.67
C THR A 106 -2.64 4.79 28.02
N GLN A 107 -3.51 5.47 28.76
CA GLN A 107 -4.77 5.98 28.21
C GLN A 107 -4.46 7.08 27.18
N THR A 108 -4.77 6.84 25.92
CA THR A 108 -4.57 7.81 24.83
C THR A 108 -5.84 8.62 24.51
N GLY A 109 -6.80 8.64 25.41
CA GLY A 109 -8.21 8.97 25.21
C GLY A 109 -8.58 10.40 24.84
N LYS A 110 -7.66 11.36 24.71
CA LYS A 110 -8.10 12.75 24.47
C LYS A 110 -7.84 13.32 23.10
N ASN A 111 -7.00 12.71 22.27
CA ASN A 111 -6.67 13.27 20.98
C ASN A 111 -6.52 12.19 19.91
N ALA A 112 -7.59 11.50 19.60
CA ALA A 112 -7.59 10.49 18.54
C ALA A 112 -7.13 11.05 17.17
N LEU A 113 -7.22 12.37 16.95
CA LEU A 113 -6.73 13.04 15.73
C LEU A 113 -5.28 13.53 15.84
N THR A 114 -4.57 13.26 16.94
CA THR A 114 -3.14 13.59 17.10
C THR A 114 -2.21 12.54 16.47
N TRP A 115 -2.76 11.41 16.00
CA TRP A 115 -1.99 10.42 15.24
C TRP A 115 -1.18 11.02 14.10
N LEU A 116 -1.64 12.13 13.58
CA LEU A 116 -1.08 12.80 12.43
C LEU A 116 0.19 13.57 12.74
N ASN A 117 0.46 13.81 14.01
CA ASN A 117 1.53 14.72 14.41
C ASN A 117 2.92 14.16 14.23
N THR A 118 3.08 12.86 14.16
CA THR A 118 4.41 12.33 14.45
C THR A 118 4.83 11.18 13.58
N ASN A 119 3.91 10.53 12.87
CA ASN A 119 4.28 9.33 12.17
C ASN A 119 4.80 9.63 10.76
N SER A 120 6.08 9.99 10.69
CA SER A 120 6.84 10.03 9.44
C SER A 120 7.10 8.63 8.88
N SER A 121 6.73 7.57 9.60
CA SER A 121 7.12 6.20 9.27
C SER A 121 6.72 5.78 7.85
N ALA A 122 5.53 6.10 7.39
CA ALA A 122 5.12 5.77 6.03
C ALA A 122 5.94 6.53 4.99
N TRP A 123 6.23 7.81 5.21
CA TRP A 123 7.10 8.61 4.34
C TRP A 123 8.52 8.07 4.31
N ASP A 124 9.15 7.96 5.48
CA ASP A 124 10.54 7.54 5.61
C ASP A 124 10.73 6.11 5.06
N ASN A 125 9.80 5.22 5.35
CA ASN A 125 9.85 3.83 4.93
C ASN A 125 9.73 3.70 3.41
N ILE A 126 8.75 4.37 2.80
CA ILE A 126 8.54 4.27 1.35
C ILE A 126 9.73 4.89 0.59
N TYR A 127 10.24 6.05 1.03
CA TYR A 127 11.41 6.64 0.37
C TYR A 127 12.69 5.83 0.57
N SER A 128 12.90 5.24 1.75
CA SER A 128 14.02 4.31 1.98
C SER A 128 13.94 3.08 1.09
N PHE A 129 12.73 2.55 0.86
CA PHE A 129 12.50 1.44 -0.05
C PHE A 129 12.81 1.79 -1.52
N LEU A 130 12.55 3.03 -1.94
CA LEU A 130 12.79 3.48 -3.31
C LEU A 130 14.27 3.46 -3.70
N GLY A 131 15.21 3.64 -2.76
CA GLY A 131 16.64 3.63 -3.03
C GLY A 131 17.10 2.32 -3.68
N PRO A 132 16.99 1.16 -3.02
CA PRO A 132 17.32 -0.14 -3.62
C PRO A 132 16.55 -0.44 -4.91
N ILE A 133 15.28 -0.05 -5.01
CA ILE A 133 14.48 -0.25 -6.23
C ILE A 133 15.06 0.55 -7.40
N ASN A 134 15.42 1.82 -7.19
CA ASN A 134 16.05 2.64 -8.22
C ASN A 134 17.42 2.06 -8.65
N LEU A 135 18.18 1.52 -7.70
CA LEU A 135 19.43 0.82 -8.02
C LEU A 135 19.19 -0.38 -8.93
N ILE A 136 18.20 -1.21 -8.65
CA ILE A 136 17.83 -2.36 -9.48
C ILE A 136 17.44 -1.89 -10.88
N ILE A 137 16.56 -0.89 -11.00
CA ILE A 137 16.08 -0.37 -12.27
C ILE A 137 17.22 0.18 -13.12
N SER A 138 18.19 0.86 -12.50
CA SER A 138 19.34 1.43 -13.23
C SER A 138 20.40 0.38 -13.61
N SER A 139 20.56 -0.69 -12.83
CA SER A 139 21.65 -1.65 -12.99
C SER A 139 21.27 -2.88 -13.82
N VAL A 140 20.05 -3.39 -13.69
CA VAL A 140 19.59 -4.62 -14.36
C VAL A 140 19.77 -4.61 -15.88
N PRO A 141 19.54 -3.49 -16.61
CA PRO A 141 19.73 -3.46 -18.06
C PRO A 141 21.14 -3.84 -18.53
N THR A 142 22.17 -3.59 -17.69
CA THR A 142 23.59 -3.85 -18.03
C THR A 142 24.21 -4.92 -17.13
N ALA A 143 23.45 -5.52 -16.23
CA ALA A 143 23.94 -6.56 -15.33
C ALA A 143 24.39 -7.81 -16.08
N GLU A 144 25.33 -8.56 -15.51
CA GLU A 144 25.76 -9.84 -16.02
C GLU A 144 24.62 -10.85 -16.04
N GLY A 145 24.61 -11.75 -17.05
CA GLY A 145 23.59 -12.77 -17.22
C GLY A 145 22.99 -12.75 -18.64
N SER A 146 22.70 -13.93 -19.18
CA SER A 146 22.19 -14.13 -20.53
C SER A 146 20.69 -14.47 -20.59
N ASP A 147 20.04 -14.62 -19.43
CA ASP A 147 18.61 -14.94 -19.35
C ASP A 147 17.76 -13.66 -19.47
N GLU A 148 17.37 -13.34 -20.69
CA GLU A 148 16.51 -12.17 -20.97
C GLU A 148 15.11 -12.29 -20.35
N ASN A 149 14.60 -13.50 -20.16
CA ASN A 149 13.32 -13.70 -19.47
C ASN A 149 13.43 -13.30 -18.01
N LEU A 150 14.49 -13.71 -17.33
CA LEU A 150 14.78 -13.29 -15.96
C LEU A 150 15.04 -11.79 -15.85
N ARG A 151 15.81 -11.22 -16.79
CA ARG A 151 16.09 -9.77 -16.84
C ARG A 151 14.81 -8.96 -16.96
N ASN A 152 13.95 -9.30 -17.93
CA ASN A 152 12.67 -8.62 -18.12
C ASN A 152 11.76 -8.74 -16.90
N ARG A 153 11.78 -9.90 -16.25
CA ARG A 153 11.03 -10.14 -15.03
C ARG A 153 11.50 -9.24 -13.88
N VAL A 154 12.81 -9.26 -13.58
CA VAL A 154 13.38 -8.47 -12.46
C VAL A 154 13.15 -6.98 -12.67
N LEU A 155 13.39 -6.49 -13.90
CA LEU A 155 13.16 -5.08 -14.23
C LEU A 155 11.67 -4.71 -14.15
N GLY A 156 10.79 -5.54 -14.68
CA GLY A 156 9.34 -5.32 -14.65
C GLY A 156 8.78 -5.32 -13.22
N GLU A 157 9.25 -6.23 -12.37
CA GLU A 157 8.89 -6.24 -10.95
C GLU A 157 9.38 -4.98 -10.23
N ALA A 158 10.63 -4.56 -10.46
CA ALA A 158 11.18 -3.36 -9.82
C ALA A 158 10.43 -2.07 -10.24
N LEU A 159 10.08 -1.95 -11.52
CA LEU A 159 9.27 -0.83 -12.03
C LEU A 159 7.87 -0.82 -11.39
N THR A 160 7.25 -2.00 -11.24
CA THR A 160 5.94 -2.13 -10.57
C THR A 160 6.01 -1.69 -9.11
N TRP A 161 7.06 -2.09 -8.39
CA TRP A 161 7.31 -1.64 -7.02
C TRP A 161 7.46 -0.12 -6.93
N ARG A 162 8.21 0.49 -7.85
CA ARG A 162 8.40 1.95 -7.87
C ARG A 162 7.09 2.68 -8.15
N ALA A 163 6.35 2.24 -9.15
CA ALA A 163 5.04 2.80 -9.46
C ALA A 163 4.08 2.73 -8.26
N TYR A 164 4.01 1.58 -7.61
CA TYR A 164 3.16 1.39 -6.43
C TYR A 164 3.60 2.28 -5.26
N ALA A 165 4.90 2.38 -5.00
CA ALA A 165 5.44 3.23 -3.95
C ALA A 165 5.10 4.72 -4.16
N PHE A 166 5.32 5.25 -5.37
CA PHE A 166 4.93 6.62 -5.69
C PHE A 166 3.42 6.82 -5.63
N TYR A 167 2.64 5.85 -6.04
CA TYR A 167 1.18 5.93 -5.96
C TYR A 167 0.70 6.00 -4.50
N LYS A 168 1.24 5.17 -3.61
CA LYS A 168 0.93 5.23 -2.17
C LYS A 168 1.33 6.57 -1.54
N LEU A 169 2.52 7.08 -1.84
CA LEU A 169 2.94 8.39 -1.38
C LEU A 169 1.98 9.49 -1.86
N LEU A 170 1.58 9.45 -3.12
CA LEU A 170 0.63 10.42 -3.68
C LEU A 170 -0.72 10.34 -2.99
N GLN A 171 -1.25 9.15 -2.77
CA GLN A 171 -2.53 8.95 -2.07
C GLN A 171 -2.50 9.51 -0.65
N LEU A 172 -1.41 9.30 0.10
CA LEU A 172 -1.31 9.70 1.49
C LEU A 172 -0.94 11.19 1.66
N TYR A 173 0.01 11.69 0.87
CA TYR A 173 0.67 12.98 1.12
C TYR A 173 0.34 14.09 0.12
N SER A 174 -0.51 13.84 -0.88
CA SER A 174 -0.94 14.86 -1.82
C SER A 174 -2.41 15.24 -1.56
N PRO A 175 -2.75 16.54 -1.45
CA PRO A 175 -4.13 16.99 -1.39
C PRO A 175 -4.89 16.56 -2.65
N MET A 176 -6.15 16.13 -2.50
CA MET A 176 -6.88 15.55 -3.64
C MET A 176 -7.03 16.50 -4.83
N LYS A 177 -7.31 17.77 -4.60
CA LYS A 177 -7.66 18.72 -5.64
C LYS A 177 -6.56 19.71 -6.04
N ASP A 178 -5.44 19.73 -5.38
CA ASP A 178 -4.33 20.66 -5.70
C ASP A 178 -3.26 19.95 -6.56
N ASN A 179 -3.36 20.14 -7.89
CA ASN A 179 -2.39 19.57 -8.82
C ASN A 179 -0.94 20.00 -8.54
N ARG A 180 -0.73 21.16 -7.94
CA ARG A 180 0.61 21.71 -7.66
C ARG A 180 1.36 20.91 -6.59
N LEU A 181 0.62 20.29 -5.67
CA LEU A 181 1.14 19.61 -4.48
C LEU A 181 1.15 18.09 -4.62
N GLY A 182 1.90 17.54 -5.59
CA GLY A 182 2.21 16.11 -5.63
C GLY A 182 3.24 15.69 -4.57
N ILE A 183 4.22 14.92 -4.95
CA ILE A 183 5.31 14.41 -4.09
C ILE A 183 6.67 14.61 -4.76
N PRO A 184 7.79 14.57 -4.02
CA PRO A 184 9.12 14.45 -4.61
C PRO A 184 9.27 13.12 -5.37
N VAL A 185 9.88 13.17 -6.54
CA VAL A 185 10.16 11.99 -7.38
C VAL A 185 11.66 11.77 -7.43
N TYR A 186 12.12 10.73 -6.73
CA TYR A 186 13.52 10.29 -6.72
C TYR A 186 13.68 9.10 -7.68
N LEU A 187 14.56 9.24 -8.66
CA LEU A 187 14.82 8.21 -9.68
C LEU A 187 16.26 7.68 -9.65
N THR A 188 17.12 8.34 -8.89
CA THR A 188 18.54 8.04 -8.79
C THR A 188 18.86 7.29 -7.50
N PRO A 189 19.91 6.44 -7.49
CA PRO A 189 20.42 5.82 -6.27
C PRO A 189 20.86 6.87 -5.24
N GLU A 190 20.81 6.51 -3.95
CA GLU A 190 21.02 7.41 -2.79
C GLU A 190 22.22 8.36 -2.85
N LYS A 191 23.28 8.02 -3.58
CA LYS A 191 24.49 8.87 -3.65
C LYS A 191 24.24 10.25 -4.28
N GLU A 192 23.22 10.37 -5.11
CA GLU A 192 22.88 11.63 -5.78
C GLU A 192 21.84 12.45 -5.03
N ILE A 193 21.15 11.84 -4.07
CA ILE A 193 20.09 12.49 -3.28
C ILE A 193 20.65 13.60 -2.38
N GLY A 194 21.89 13.45 -1.89
CA GLY A 194 22.51 14.38 -0.95
C GLY A 194 22.81 15.79 -1.50
N GLU A 195 22.88 15.96 -2.83
CA GLU A 195 23.22 17.24 -3.47
C GLU A 195 22.02 17.99 -4.05
N ALA A 196 20.93 17.30 -4.37
CA ALA A 196 19.74 17.91 -4.95
C ALA A 196 18.50 17.50 -4.14
N MET A 197 18.21 18.24 -3.08
CA MET A 197 16.92 18.08 -2.38
C MET A 197 15.77 18.41 -3.34
N PRO A 198 15.01 17.42 -3.84
CA PRO A 198 14.00 17.69 -4.84
C PRO A 198 12.79 18.38 -4.21
N GLU A 199 12.23 19.26 -5.00
CA GLU A 199 10.94 19.86 -4.71
C GLU A 199 9.80 18.85 -4.98
N ARG A 200 8.64 19.12 -4.44
CA ARG A 200 7.43 18.40 -4.81
C ARG A 200 7.16 18.62 -6.31
N LYS A 201 6.84 17.55 -7.01
CA LYS A 201 6.35 17.60 -8.37
C LYS A 201 4.85 17.87 -8.37
N SER A 202 4.31 18.33 -9.50
CA SER A 202 2.87 18.36 -9.67
C SER A 202 2.28 16.95 -9.66
N GLN A 203 1.00 16.83 -9.33
CA GLN A 203 0.30 15.53 -9.44
C GLN A 203 0.39 14.99 -10.86
N THR A 204 0.26 15.84 -11.87
CA THR A 204 0.39 15.45 -13.29
C THR A 204 1.73 14.79 -13.57
N GLU A 205 2.84 15.38 -13.10
CA GLU A 205 4.18 14.79 -13.31
C GLU A 205 4.34 13.46 -12.54
N VAL A 206 3.79 13.37 -11.33
CA VAL A 206 3.83 12.13 -10.53
C VAL A 206 3.02 11.02 -11.19
N PHE A 207 1.78 11.31 -11.61
CA PHE A 207 0.96 10.34 -12.34
C PHE A 207 1.61 9.89 -13.65
N GLN A 208 2.24 10.82 -14.37
CA GLN A 208 2.97 10.46 -15.59
C GLN A 208 4.09 9.47 -15.28
N ARG A 209 4.86 9.71 -14.20
CA ARG A 209 5.93 8.77 -13.78
C ARG A 209 5.37 7.40 -13.39
N ILE A 210 4.29 7.35 -12.62
CA ILE A 210 3.61 6.11 -12.23
C ILE A 210 3.17 5.33 -13.48
N LEU A 211 2.50 6.00 -14.41
CA LEU A 211 1.98 5.37 -15.62
C LEU A 211 3.10 4.94 -16.59
N ASP A 212 4.20 5.69 -16.69
CA ASP A 212 5.37 5.30 -17.48
C ASP A 212 6.00 4.02 -16.94
N ASP A 213 6.16 3.93 -15.61
CA ASP A 213 6.68 2.72 -14.96
C ASP A 213 5.74 1.53 -15.16
N CYS A 214 4.42 1.73 -15.02
CA CYS A 214 3.43 0.71 -15.28
C CYS A 214 3.45 0.21 -16.73
N ASN A 215 3.50 1.12 -17.70
CA ASN A 215 3.53 0.75 -19.11
C ASN A 215 4.80 -0.02 -19.48
N GLN A 216 5.96 0.44 -18.99
CA GLN A 216 7.23 -0.26 -19.20
C GLN A 216 7.22 -1.64 -18.51
N ALA A 217 6.73 -1.73 -17.29
CA ALA A 217 6.59 -3.00 -16.57
C ALA A 217 5.65 -3.95 -17.30
N LEU A 218 4.51 -3.46 -17.80
CA LEU A 218 3.55 -4.28 -18.55
C LEU A 218 4.16 -4.83 -19.85
N ASP A 219 4.90 -4.02 -20.60
CA ASP A 219 5.62 -4.47 -21.80
C ASP A 219 6.65 -5.56 -21.50
N LEU A 220 7.40 -5.43 -20.41
CA LEU A 220 8.38 -6.42 -19.98
C LEU A 220 7.74 -7.70 -19.48
N LEU A 221 6.75 -7.59 -18.58
CA LEU A 221 6.16 -8.74 -17.90
C LEU A 221 5.26 -9.58 -18.82
N THR A 222 4.64 -8.99 -19.86
CA THR A 222 3.91 -9.75 -20.89
C THR A 222 4.82 -10.61 -21.77
N LYS A 223 6.11 -10.33 -21.79
CA LYS A 223 7.13 -11.11 -22.54
C LYS A 223 7.75 -12.23 -21.71
N THR A 224 7.40 -12.34 -20.42
CA THR A 224 7.97 -13.34 -19.52
C THR A 224 7.04 -14.54 -19.37
N THR A 225 7.62 -15.70 -19.07
CA THR A 225 6.87 -16.87 -18.66
C THR A 225 6.72 -16.87 -17.14
N TYR A 226 5.53 -16.58 -16.65
CA TYR A 226 5.20 -16.69 -15.24
C TYR A 226 4.56 -18.03 -14.91
N ASN A 227 4.91 -18.55 -13.74
CA ASN A 227 3.98 -19.45 -13.07
C ASN A 227 2.76 -18.62 -12.67
N ASP A 228 1.56 -19.17 -12.85
CA ASP A 228 0.27 -18.54 -12.54
C ASP A 228 0.06 -18.30 -11.03
N TRP A 229 1.01 -17.71 -10.34
CA TRP A 229 0.97 -17.50 -8.91
C TRP A 229 0.62 -16.05 -8.58
N ASN A 230 -0.41 -15.86 -7.76
CA ASN A 230 -0.81 -14.54 -7.26
C ASN A 230 0.10 -14.03 -6.12
N CYS A 231 1.35 -14.48 -6.07
CA CYS A 231 2.35 -14.04 -5.11
C CYS A 231 3.51 -13.28 -5.77
N ALA A 232 3.46 -13.07 -7.08
CA ALA A 232 4.44 -12.29 -7.83
C ALA A 232 3.74 -11.23 -8.67
N TRP A 233 4.41 -10.12 -8.93
CA TRP A 233 3.91 -9.07 -9.81
C TRP A 233 3.70 -9.63 -11.22
N ASN A 234 2.55 -9.33 -11.79
CA ASN A 234 2.16 -9.85 -13.09
C ASN A 234 1.37 -8.79 -13.88
N ALA A 235 1.15 -9.07 -15.17
CA ALA A 235 0.46 -8.14 -16.06
C ALA A 235 -0.97 -7.81 -15.62
N ASP A 236 -1.69 -8.77 -15.03
CA ASP A 236 -3.04 -8.55 -14.52
C ASP A 236 -3.04 -7.60 -13.33
N PHE A 237 -2.06 -7.74 -12.42
CA PHE A 237 -1.89 -6.81 -11.31
C PHE A 237 -1.63 -5.38 -11.81
N ILE A 238 -0.76 -5.22 -12.81
CA ILE A 238 -0.45 -3.89 -13.35
C ILE A 238 -1.69 -3.27 -13.99
N ASN A 239 -2.48 -4.03 -14.73
CA ASN A 239 -3.76 -3.53 -15.27
C ASN A 239 -4.73 -3.14 -14.14
N ALA A 240 -4.81 -3.93 -13.07
CA ALA A 240 -5.64 -3.59 -11.92
C ALA A 240 -5.16 -2.29 -11.24
N MET A 241 -3.84 -2.14 -11.07
CA MET A 241 -3.24 -0.91 -10.53
C MET A 241 -3.52 0.29 -11.44
N MET A 242 -3.34 0.16 -12.76
CA MET A 242 -3.61 1.25 -13.70
C MET A 242 -5.08 1.66 -13.71
N ALA A 243 -6.01 0.72 -13.56
CA ALA A 243 -7.43 1.03 -13.43
C ALA A 243 -7.71 1.93 -12.21
N ASP A 244 -7.12 1.60 -11.07
CA ASP A 244 -7.27 2.38 -9.84
C ASP A 244 -6.54 3.73 -9.92
N VAL A 245 -5.33 3.76 -10.49
CA VAL A 245 -4.56 5.01 -10.73
C VAL A 245 -5.35 5.98 -11.60
N TYR A 246 -5.96 5.52 -12.70
CA TYR A 246 -6.75 6.39 -13.56
C TYR A 246 -8.05 6.84 -12.87
N ALA A 247 -8.72 5.99 -12.12
CA ALA A 247 -9.92 6.37 -11.35
C ALA A 247 -9.58 7.41 -10.26
N TRP A 248 -8.44 7.25 -9.59
CA TRP A 248 -7.94 8.22 -8.62
C TRP A 248 -7.57 9.55 -9.30
N LYS A 249 -6.79 9.48 -10.39
CA LYS A 249 -6.37 10.64 -11.17
C LYS A 249 -7.57 11.44 -11.67
N ALA A 250 -8.62 10.78 -12.17
CA ALA A 250 -9.86 11.40 -12.62
C ALA A 250 -10.59 12.21 -11.52
N CYS A 251 -10.35 11.88 -10.26
CA CYS A 251 -10.88 12.62 -9.11
C CYS A 251 -9.93 13.69 -8.57
N SER A 252 -8.67 13.73 -9.04
CA SER A 252 -7.61 14.60 -8.54
C SER A 252 -7.54 15.96 -9.22
N GLY A 253 -6.60 16.79 -8.80
CA GLY A 253 -6.26 18.05 -9.48
C GLY A 253 -5.59 17.86 -10.85
N ALA A 254 -5.13 16.64 -11.16
CA ALA A 254 -4.52 16.25 -12.44
C ALA A 254 -5.50 15.57 -13.40
N ALA A 255 -6.79 15.64 -13.14
CA ALA A 255 -7.82 14.98 -13.94
C ALA A 255 -7.74 15.35 -15.43
N ALA A 256 -7.97 14.35 -16.29
CA ALA A 256 -8.09 14.52 -17.73
C ALA A 256 -9.33 13.78 -18.25
N ASP A 257 -9.90 14.27 -19.35
CA ASP A 257 -11.16 13.77 -19.91
C ASP A 257 -11.14 12.28 -20.26
N THR A 258 -9.95 11.72 -20.53
CA THR A 258 -9.77 10.32 -20.90
C THR A 258 -9.59 9.38 -19.71
N ASP A 259 -9.43 9.90 -18.49
CA ASP A 259 -9.05 9.07 -17.35
C ASP A 259 -10.09 7.99 -17.01
N TRP A 260 -11.37 8.33 -17.05
CA TRP A 260 -12.45 7.36 -16.82
C TRP A 260 -12.51 6.29 -17.91
N ALA A 261 -12.25 6.63 -19.16
CA ALA A 261 -12.19 5.65 -20.24
C ALA A 261 -10.99 4.71 -20.08
N ASN A 262 -9.84 5.24 -19.65
CA ASN A 262 -8.66 4.44 -19.35
C ASN A 262 -8.89 3.52 -18.13
N ALA A 263 -9.55 4.03 -17.08
CA ALA A 263 -9.91 3.23 -15.91
C ALA A 263 -10.83 2.04 -16.31
N GLU A 264 -11.85 2.30 -17.11
CA GLU A 264 -12.76 1.26 -17.67
C GLU A 264 -11.99 0.22 -18.47
N GLN A 265 -11.09 0.67 -19.35
CA GLN A 265 -10.30 -0.21 -20.23
C GLN A 265 -9.41 -1.15 -19.40
N HIS A 266 -8.61 -0.61 -18.48
CA HIS A 266 -7.69 -1.40 -17.67
C HIS A 266 -8.43 -2.33 -16.70
N ALA A 267 -9.52 -1.89 -16.08
CA ALA A 267 -10.38 -2.75 -15.29
C ALA A 267 -10.93 -3.92 -16.12
N THR A 268 -11.41 -3.64 -17.34
CA THR A 268 -11.92 -4.68 -18.25
C THR A 268 -10.85 -5.71 -18.62
N VAL A 269 -9.61 -5.27 -18.84
CA VAL A 269 -8.48 -6.17 -19.11
C VAL A 269 -8.18 -7.05 -17.89
N ALA A 270 -8.10 -6.45 -16.72
CA ALA A 270 -7.81 -7.15 -15.47
C ALA A 270 -8.89 -8.18 -15.07
N MET A 271 -10.14 -7.96 -15.46
CA MET A 271 -11.26 -8.89 -15.17
C MET A 271 -11.28 -10.14 -16.06
N ARG A 272 -10.53 -10.17 -17.16
CA ARG A 272 -10.64 -11.27 -18.14
C ARG A 272 -10.29 -12.64 -17.55
N GLY A 273 -11.20 -13.60 -17.74
CA GLY A 273 -10.98 -14.99 -17.32
C GLY A 273 -11.02 -15.21 -15.81
N ARG A 274 -11.51 -14.24 -15.04
CA ARG A 274 -11.63 -14.30 -13.59
C ARG A 274 -13.08 -14.35 -13.15
N ASN A 275 -13.34 -14.97 -12.02
CA ASN A 275 -14.67 -15.15 -11.46
C ASN A 275 -14.72 -14.62 -10.02
N LEU A 276 -15.81 -13.91 -9.70
CA LEU A 276 -16.09 -13.46 -8.34
C LEU A 276 -16.51 -14.64 -7.46
N ALA A 277 -16.09 -14.62 -6.21
CA ALA A 277 -16.64 -15.49 -5.18
C ALA A 277 -18.15 -15.24 -5.03
N SER A 278 -18.94 -16.30 -4.92
CA SER A 278 -20.40 -16.24 -4.89
C SER A 278 -21.02 -16.91 -3.65
N SER A 279 -20.19 -17.26 -2.66
CA SER A 279 -20.64 -17.79 -1.38
C SER A 279 -19.83 -17.23 -0.22
N ALA A 280 -20.39 -17.27 0.99
CA ALA A 280 -19.70 -16.85 2.18
C ALA A 280 -18.41 -17.67 2.43
N ASP A 281 -18.45 -18.97 2.13
CA ASP A 281 -17.28 -19.84 2.32
C ASP A 281 -16.17 -19.50 1.31
N MET A 282 -16.51 -19.20 0.05
CA MET A 282 -15.53 -18.72 -0.92
C MET A 282 -14.92 -17.39 -0.50
N LEU A 283 -15.71 -16.45 0.05
CA LEU A 283 -15.20 -15.18 0.55
C LEU A 283 -14.23 -15.38 1.73
N LYS A 284 -14.51 -16.32 2.63
CA LYS A 284 -13.60 -16.64 3.75
C LYS A 284 -12.24 -17.13 3.27
N THR A 285 -12.20 -17.94 2.22
CA THR A 285 -10.93 -18.48 1.68
C THR A 285 -10.01 -17.40 1.09
N ILE A 286 -10.55 -16.24 0.69
CA ILE A 286 -9.74 -15.12 0.18
C ILE A 286 -8.81 -14.58 1.27
N PHE A 287 -9.32 -14.53 2.50
CA PHE A 287 -8.63 -13.92 3.65
C PHE A 287 -8.02 -14.96 4.61
N ASP A 288 -8.13 -16.25 4.28
CA ASP A 288 -7.52 -17.31 5.09
C ASP A 288 -6.00 -17.29 4.92
N CYS A 289 -5.31 -16.93 5.98
CA CYS A 289 -3.85 -16.84 6.06
C CYS A 289 -3.24 -17.97 6.91
N SER A 290 -4.00 -19.02 7.22
CA SER A 290 -3.48 -20.18 7.94
C SER A 290 -2.33 -20.86 7.19
N ASP A 291 -1.42 -21.51 7.91
CA ASP A 291 -0.25 -22.21 7.34
C ASP A 291 -0.61 -23.20 6.21
N ASN A 292 -1.81 -23.77 6.27
CA ASN A 292 -2.29 -24.67 5.24
C ASN A 292 -2.74 -23.97 3.95
N ALA A 293 -3.06 -22.68 4.01
CA ALA A 293 -3.42 -21.88 2.84
C ALA A 293 -2.22 -21.54 1.95
N TYR A 294 -0.99 -21.57 2.51
CA TYR A 294 0.23 -21.33 1.75
C TYR A 294 0.57 -22.43 0.74
N SER A 295 0.16 -23.66 1.03
CA SER A 295 0.65 -24.80 0.27
C SER A 295 -0.29 -25.25 -0.84
N LYS A 296 -1.54 -24.80 -0.89
CA LYS A 296 -2.54 -25.49 -1.70
C LYS A 296 -3.11 -24.73 -2.88
N ASP A 297 -3.41 -23.45 -2.78
CA ASP A 297 -3.97 -22.73 -3.93
C ASP A 297 -3.67 -21.24 -3.87
N LEU A 298 -2.49 -20.89 -4.34
CA LEU A 298 -2.12 -19.51 -4.63
C LEU A 298 -2.88 -18.93 -5.84
N LYS A 299 -3.65 -19.77 -6.53
CA LYS A 299 -4.54 -19.35 -7.60
C LYS A 299 -5.92 -19.08 -7.03
N ASN A 300 -6.27 -17.83 -6.95
CA ASN A 300 -7.62 -17.39 -6.67
C ASN A 300 -7.97 -16.25 -7.62
N ASP A 301 -9.12 -16.33 -8.25
CA ASP A 301 -9.56 -15.32 -9.20
C ASP A 301 -9.85 -13.97 -8.56
N GLU A 302 -10.13 -13.94 -7.25
CA GLU A 302 -10.53 -12.73 -6.52
C GLU A 302 -9.37 -11.76 -6.25
N PHE A 303 -8.12 -12.18 -6.33
CA PHE A 303 -6.98 -11.28 -6.11
C PHE A 303 -5.89 -11.44 -7.16
N TYR A 304 -5.19 -10.34 -7.45
CA TYR A 304 -4.09 -10.30 -8.40
C TYR A 304 -2.75 -10.57 -7.74
N LEU A 305 -2.63 -10.13 -6.49
CA LEU A 305 -1.47 -10.35 -5.63
C LEU A 305 -1.97 -10.46 -4.20
N ARG A 306 -1.54 -11.50 -3.49
CA ARG A 306 -1.75 -11.65 -2.05
C ARG A 306 -0.40 -11.75 -1.35
N ILE A 307 -0.17 -10.84 -0.46
CA ILE A 307 1.03 -10.79 0.38
C ILE A 307 0.58 -11.11 1.78
N VAL A 308 1.22 -12.08 2.41
CA VAL A 308 0.97 -12.38 3.82
C VAL A 308 1.97 -11.62 4.66
N ASP A 309 1.46 -10.87 5.59
CA ASP A 309 2.26 -9.99 6.46
C ASP A 309 1.99 -10.31 7.93
N GLY A 310 3.00 -10.81 8.62
CA GLY A 310 2.94 -11.05 10.07
C GLY A 310 2.76 -9.77 10.91
N ARG A 311 2.92 -8.58 10.31
CA ARG A 311 2.69 -7.29 10.98
C ARG A 311 1.21 -6.95 11.14
N TRP A 312 0.32 -7.62 10.40
CA TRP A 312 -1.13 -7.43 10.47
C TRP A 312 -1.77 -7.89 11.79
N THR A 313 -1.01 -8.57 12.64
CA THR A 313 -1.41 -8.87 14.02
C THR A 313 -1.94 -7.65 14.74
N TYR A 314 -1.39 -6.47 14.49
CA TYR A 314 -1.79 -5.27 15.22
C TYR A 314 -3.18 -4.76 14.85
N ILE A 315 -3.62 -4.86 13.60
CA ILE A 315 -4.99 -4.46 13.24
C ILE A 315 -5.98 -5.43 13.85
N CYS A 316 -5.61 -6.70 13.88
CA CYS A 316 -6.40 -7.74 14.52
C CYS A 316 -6.32 -7.63 16.04
N ASP A 317 -5.17 -7.32 16.60
CA ASP A 317 -5.00 -7.06 18.04
C ASP A 317 -5.80 -5.83 18.47
N PHE A 318 -5.93 -4.78 17.68
CA PHE A 318 -6.80 -3.65 18.01
C PHE A 318 -8.29 -4.03 17.96
N THR A 319 -8.67 -5.01 17.18
CA THR A 319 -10.01 -5.60 17.19
C THR A 319 -10.15 -6.74 18.20
N TYR A 320 -9.05 -7.36 18.66
CA TYR A 320 -9.03 -8.53 19.55
C TYR A 320 -8.30 -8.34 20.89
N ALA A 321 -7.47 -7.34 21.03
CA ALA A 321 -6.50 -7.20 22.13
C ALA A 321 -7.06 -7.05 23.54
N TYR A 322 -8.35 -7.21 23.74
CA TYR A 322 -8.99 -7.03 25.04
C TYR A 322 -9.64 -8.27 25.61
N TYR A 323 -9.28 -9.45 25.11
CA TYR A 323 -9.89 -10.70 25.58
C TYR A 323 -9.23 -11.34 26.81
N GLU A 324 -8.02 -10.96 27.18
CA GLU A 324 -7.29 -11.68 28.24
C GLU A 324 -7.72 -11.32 29.68
N ASP A 325 -8.45 -10.24 29.91
CA ASP A 325 -8.82 -9.80 31.27
C ASP A 325 -10.34 -9.82 31.61
N GLY A 326 -11.13 -10.58 30.86
CA GLY A 326 -12.54 -10.82 31.26
C GLY A 326 -13.47 -9.61 31.20
N GLY A 327 -13.03 -8.50 30.64
CA GLY A 327 -13.83 -7.32 30.39
C GLY A 327 -14.38 -7.35 28.98
N VAL A 328 -15.68 -7.58 28.84
CA VAL A 328 -16.38 -7.45 27.55
C VAL A 328 -16.31 -6.00 27.13
N ALA A 329 -15.35 -5.68 26.25
CA ALA A 329 -15.42 -4.45 25.50
C ALA A 329 -16.57 -4.59 24.50
N ASP A 330 -17.70 -4.00 24.79
CA ASP A 330 -18.86 -3.85 23.91
C ASP A 330 -18.44 -3.08 22.68
N GLY A 331 -17.75 -3.72 21.71
CA GLY A 331 -17.60 -2.90 20.57
C GLY A 331 -16.49 -3.03 19.58
N LEU A 332 -15.99 -4.21 19.34
CA LEU A 332 -15.02 -4.40 18.25
C LEU A 332 -15.66 -4.22 16.87
N VAL A 333 -16.92 -4.50 16.72
CA VAL A 333 -17.68 -4.21 15.51
C VAL A 333 -18.60 -3.02 15.77
N ASN A 334 -18.44 -1.98 14.98
CA ASN A 334 -19.43 -0.90 14.97
C ASN A 334 -20.78 -1.47 14.54
N LYS A 335 -21.72 -1.62 15.49
CA LYS A 335 -23.07 -2.14 15.21
C LYS A 335 -23.81 -1.36 14.14
N VAL A 336 -23.47 -0.09 13.95
CA VAL A 336 -23.99 0.74 12.84
C VAL A 336 -23.53 0.17 11.51
N ASN A 337 -22.25 -0.21 11.40
CA ASN A 337 -21.70 -0.78 10.17
C ASN A 337 -22.21 -2.19 9.90
N TYR A 338 -22.31 -3.03 10.94
CA TYR A 338 -22.92 -4.36 10.81
C TYR A 338 -24.35 -4.29 10.24
N ARG A 339 -25.14 -3.29 10.64
CA ARG A 339 -26.51 -3.07 10.13
C ARG A 339 -26.57 -2.59 8.68
N LYS A 340 -25.46 -2.12 8.10
CA LYS A 340 -25.40 -1.79 6.68
C LYS A 340 -25.46 -3.04 5.77
N PHE A 341 -25.13 -4.21 6.35
CA PHE A 341 -25.21 -5.49 5.63
C PHE A 341 -26.60 -6.08 5.79
N ALA A 342 -27.29 -6.25 4.68
CA ALA A 342 -28.60 -6.89 4.64
C ALA A 342 -28.49 -8.38 5.04
N ASP A 343 -29.58 -8.99 5.50
CA ASP A 343 -29.57 -10.39 5.93
C ASP A 343 -29.27 -11.38 4.79
N ASN A 344 -29.56 -11.00 3.55
CA ASN A 344 -29.22 -11.76 2.37
C ASN A 344 -27.86 -11.41 1.75
N ASP A 345 -27.07 -10.52 2.38
CA ASP A 345 -25.69 -10.23 1.97
C ASP A 345 -24.75 -11.33 2.51
N ILE A 346 -24.10 -12.05 1.61
CA ILE A 346 -23.20 -13.15 2.00
C ILE A 346 -21.99 -12.68 2.79
N ARG A 347 -21.56 -11.41 2.61
CA ARG A 347 -20.46 -10.80 3.36
C ARG A 347 -20.77 -10.71 4.84
N LYS A 348 -22.05 -10.54 5.20
CA LYS A 348 -22.48 -10.52 6.60
C LYS A 348 -22.11 -11.81 7.33
N LYS A 349 -22.26 -12.95 6.64
CA LYS A 349 -21.90 -14.28 7.18
C LYS A 349 -20.43 -14.62 7.02
N ALA A 350 -19.76 -14.01 6.05
CA ALA A 350 -18.36 -14.27 5.79
C ALA A 350 -17.44 -13.52 6.76
N TRP A 351 -17.82 -12.28 7.13
CA TRP A 351 -16.91 -11.35 7.79
C TRP A 351 -17.32 -10.97 9.21
N PHE A 352 -18.43 -11.48 9.71
CA PHE A 352 -18.86 -11.19 11.08
C PHE A 352 -19.26 -12.47 11.80
N SER A 353 -19.05 -12.50 13.09
CA SER A 353 -19.63 -13.52 13.97
C SER A 353 -21.15 -13.51 13.90
N ALA A 354 -21.77 -14.64 14.26
CA ALA A 354 -23.23 -14.81 14.16
C ALA A 354 -24.02 -13.78 15.00
N ASP A 355 -23.45 -13.31 16.08
CA ASP A 355 -24.02 -12.27 16.96
C ASP A 355 -23.67 -10.83 16.55
N GLY A 356 -22.81 -10.68 15.52
CA GLY A 356 -22.37 -9.40 15.00
C GLY A 356 -21.43 -8.63 15.94
N THR A 357 -20.79 -9.32 16.87
CA THR A 357 -19.88 -8.69 17.85
C THR A 357 -18.42 -8.69 17.42
N HIS A 358 -18.03 -9.60 16.53
CA HIS A 358 -16.64 -9.78 16.08
C HIS A 358 -16.52 -9.67 14.57
N ASN A 359 -15.36 -9.24 14.12
CA ASN A 359 -14.97 -9.28 12.72
C ASN A 359 -14.16 -10.56 12.44
N ASP A 360 -14.74 -11.47 11.68
CA ASP A 360 -14.15 -12.77 11.32
C ASP A 360 -13.51 -12.74 9.91
N LYS A 361 -13.36 -11.59 9.29
CA LYS A 361 -12.91 -11.48 7.89
C LYS A 361 -11.58 -12.18 7.63
N TYR A 362 -10.64 -12.07 8.56
CA TYR A 362 -9.31 -12.66 8.44
C TYR A 362 -9.15 -14.00 9.19
N ASN A 363 -10.25 -14.57 9.69
CA ASN A 363 -10.30 -15.84 10.41
C ASN A 363 -9.19 -16.03 11.47
N LEU A 364 -9.03 -15.03 12.32
CA LEU A 364 -7.98 -14.98 13.33
C LEU A 364 -8.24 -15.86 14.55
N ILE A 365 -9.36 -16.60 14.56
CA ILE A 365 -9.76 -17.50 15.64
C ILE A 365 -9.10 -18.85 15.43
N GLY A 366 -7.95 -19.04 16.00
CA GLY A 366 -7.29 -20.35 16.08
C GLY A 366 -5.80 -20.33 15.80
N SER A 367 -5.03 -20.61 16.78
CA SER A 367 -3.63 -21.03 16.86
C SER A 367 -2.52 -20.06 16.43
N ASP A 368 -2.72 -19.15 15.49
CA ASP A 368 -1.67 -18.14 15.16
C ASP A 368 -2.33 -16.82 14.77
N MET A 369 -2.62 -15.99 15.76
CA MET A 369 -3.11 -14.62 15.60
C MET A 369 -2.10 -13.67 14.91
N SER A 370 -1.10 -14.22 14.24
CA SER A 370 0.04 -13.41 13.78
C SER A 370 0.06 -13.16 12.29
N GLN A 371 -0.92 -13.61 11.52
CA GLN A 371 -0.85 -13.54 10.07
C GLN A 371 -2.11 -12.90 9.47
N GLY A 372 -1.94 -11.76 8.86
CA GLY A 372 -2.93 -11.17 7.97
C GLY A 372 -2.44 -11.19 6.53
N CYS A 373 -3.28 -10.78 5.59
CA CYS A 373 -2.87 -10.63 4.21
C CYS A 373 -3.22 -9.25 3.66
N ILE A 374 -2.33 -8.75 2.79
CA ILE A 374 -2.53 -7.53 2.03
C ILE A 374 -2.82 -7.93 0.59
N MET A 375 -3.92 -7.44 0.07
CA MET A 375 -4.30 -7.56 -1.33
C MET A 375 -4.50 -6.15 -1.87
N PRO A 376 -3.48 -5.54 -2.48
CA PRO A 376 -3.56 -4.15 -2.93
C PRO A 376 -4.75 -3.90 -3.85
N PHE A 377 -5.01 -4.86 -4.74
CA PHE A 377 -6.16 -4.83 -5.65
C PHE A 377 -6.80 -6.21 -5.71
N ARG A 378 -8.13 -6.23 -5.74
CA ARG A 378 -8.95 -7.44 -5.91
C ARG A 378 -9.83 -7.33 -7.14
N LEU A 379 -10.37 -8.45 -7.59
CA LEU A 379 -11.33 -8.49 -8.70
C LEU A 379 -12.56 -7.61 -8.41
N ALA A 380 -12.99 -7.58 -7.15
CA ALA A 380 -14.07 -6.72 -6.69
C ALA A 380 -13.78 -5.22 -6.94
N ASP A 381 -12.52 -4.77 -6.76
CA ASP A 381 -12.12 -3.39 -7.11
C ASP A 381 -12.40 -3.10 -8.58
N MET A 382 -12.07 -4.05 -9.45
CA MET A 382 -12.22 -3.87 -10.90
C MET A 382 -13.66 -3.75 -11.34
N TYR A 383 -14.57 -4.55 -10.77
CA TYR A 383 -15.99 -4.41 -11.02
C TYR A 383 -16.52 -3.05 -10.59
N LEU A 384 -16.15 -2.60 -9.40
CA LEU A 384 -16.64 -1.33 -8.84
C LEU A 384 -16.02 -0.13 -9.54
N ILE A 385 -14.71 -0.17 -9.91
CA ILE A 385 -14.07 0.87 -10.72
C ILE A 385 -14.69 0.93 -12.12
N LYS A 386 -14.90 -0.21 -12.77
CA LYS A 386 -15.49 -0.26 -14.10
C LYS A 386 -16.92 0.31 -14.09
N SER A 387 -17.73 -0.07 -13.10
CA SER A 387 -19.07 0.46 -12.92
C SER A 387 -19.05 1.98 -12.73
N GLU A 388 -18.20 2.49 -11.84
CA GLU A 388 -18.02 3.92 -11.61
C GLU A 388 -17.57 4.63 -12.88
N ALA A 389 -16.57 4.11 -13.57
CA ALA A 389 -16.04 4.71 -14.78
C ALA A 389 -17.12 4.84 -15.89
N LEU A 390 -17.94 3.82 -16.06
CA LEU A 390 -19.05 3.85 -16.99
C LEU A 390 -20.11 4.92 -16.62
N VAL A 391 -20.49 4.97 -15.34
CA VAL A 391 -21.45 5.98 -14.85
C VAL A 391 -20.90 7.40 -15.03
N ARG A 392 -19.62 7.63 -14.72
CA ARG A 392 -18.94 8.93 -14.88
C ARG A 392 -18.82 9.37 -16.34
N GLN A 393 -18.80 8.42 -17.27
CA GLN A 393 -18.85 8.68 -18.72
C GLN A 393 -20.28 8.89 -19.27
N GLY A 394 -21.31 8.87 -18.42
CA GLY A 394 -22.72 8.97 -18.84
C GLY A 394 -23.32 7.66 -19.35
N LYS A 395 -22.58 6.54 -19.33
CA LYS A 395 -23.03 5.20 -19.73
C LYS A 395 -23.74 4.50 -18.55
N THR A 396 -24.77 5.16 -17.98
CA THR A 396 -25.42 4.74 -16.72
C THR A 396 -26.00 3.34 -16.78
N GLY A 397 -26.61 2.95 -17.92
CA GLY A 397 -27.17 1.63 -18.12
C GLY A 397 -26.13 0.51 -18.08
N GLU A 398 -24.98 0.74 -18.73
CA GLU A 398 -23.86 -0.20 -18.71
C GLU A 398 -23.21 -0.27 -17.32
N GLY A 399 -22.99 0.90 -16.68
CA GLY A 399 -22.46 0.96 -15.32
C GLY A 399 -23.34 0.23 -14.32
N LYS A 400 -24.69 0.41 -14.42
CA LYS A 400 -25.64 -0.35 -13.60
C LYS A 400 -25.56 -1.85 -13.84
N ALA A 401 -25.43 -2.30 -15.08
CA ALA A 401 -25.34 -3.71 -15.41
C ALA A 401 -24.10 -4.36 -14.75
N VAL A 402 -22.94 -3.68 -14.81
CA VAL A 402 -21.71 -4.14 -14.13
C VAL A 402 -21.88 -4.17 -12.61
N LEU A 403 -22.54 -3.14 -12.03
CA LEU A 403 -22.83 -3.11 -10.59
C LEU A 403 -23.77 -4.25 -10.17
N ASP A 404 -24.83 -4.47 -10.93
CA ASP A 404 -25.80 -5.54 -10.63
C ASP A 404 -25.18 -6.94 -10.80
N GLU A 405 -24.27 -7.12 -11.77
CA GLU A 405 -23.47 -8.34 -11.90
C GLU A 405 -22.62 -8.57 -10.64
N PHE A 406 -21.83 -7.57 -10.21
CA PHE A 406 -21.08 -7.65 -8.95
C PHE A 406 -21.98 -8.00 -7.76
N ARG A 407 -23.09 -7.28 -7.60
CA ARG A 407 -24.03 -7.47 -6.49
C ARG A 407 -24.69 -8.86 -6.53
N SER A 408 -24.92 -9.44 -7.71
CA SER A 408 -25.46 -10.81 -7.81
C SER A 408 -24.56 -11.88 -7.19
N HIS A 409 -23.25 -11.58 -7.06
CA HIS A 409 -22.28 -12.43 -6.35
C HIS A 409 -22.14 -12.08 -4.85
N ARG A 410 -22.84 -11.07 -4.37
CA ARG A 410 -22.79 -10.65 -2.96
C ARG A 410 -24.12 -10.80 -2.22
N TYR A 411 -25.22 -10.93 -2.95
CA TYR A 411 -26.55 -11.08 -2.36
C TYR A 411 -27.22 -12.38 -2.81
N THR A 412 -27.87 -13.05 -1.89
CA THR A 412 -28.72 -14.21 -2.22
C THR A 412 -30.16 -13.74 -2.51
N GLY A 413 -30.77 -14.27 -3.58
CA GLY A 413 -32.11 -13.88 -3.99
C GLY A 413 -32.18 -12.51 -4.66
N SER A 414 -33.16 -11.70 -4.29
CA SER A 414 -33.36 -10.39 -4.93
C SER A 414 -32.35 -9.35 -4.46
N LEU A 415 -31.81 -8.58 -5.42
CA LEU A 415 -30.92 -7.47 -5.11
C LEU A 415 -31.69 -6.30 -4.44
N PRO A 416 -31.10 -5.64 -3.44
CA PRO A 416 -31.66 -4.38 -2.94
C PRO A 416 -31.84 -3.35 -4.08
N ALA A 417 -32.98 -2.67 -4.10
CA ALA A 417 -33.27 -1.70 -5.14
C ALA A 417 -32.30 -0.50 -5.10
N ILE A 418 -31.88 -0.04 -6.27
CA ILE A 418 -31.06 1.19 -6.43
C ILE A 418 -31.71 2.06 -7.51
N GLY A 419 -31.50 3.38 -7.41
CA GLY A 419 -31.91 4.31 -8.45
C GLY A 419 -31.18 4.08 -9.77
N ASN A 420 -31.69 4.67 -10.85
CA ASN A 420 -31.11 4.50 -12.19
C ASN A 420 -30.35 5.76 -12.68
N ASP A 421 -30.44 6.86 -11.93
CA ASP A 421 -29.66 8.07 -12.24
C ASP A 421 -28.21 7.95 -11.78
N SER A 422 -27.37 8.82 -12.31
CA SER A 422 -25.92 8.78 -12.03
C SER A 422 -25.60 8.96 -10.56
N GLU A 423 -26.32 9.84 -9.86
CA GLU A 423 -26.06 10.11 -8.44
C GLU A 423 -26.39 8.89 -7.57
N ALA A 424 -27.56 8.29 -7.78
CA ALA A 424 -27.98 7.08 -7.07
C ALA A 424 -27.03 5.89 -7.34
N LEU A 425 -26.54 5.75 -8.59
CA LEU A 425 -25.61 4.70 -8.96
C LEU A 425 -24.23 4.91 -8.31
N LEU A 426 -23.68 6.12 -8.35
CA LEU A 426 -22.41 6.45 -7.70
C LEU A 426 -22.48 6.23 -6.19
N LYS A 427 -23.60 6.63 -5.56
CA LYS A 427 -23.84 6.33 -4.15
C LYS A 427 -23.87 4.81 -3.88
N ALA A 428 -24.57 4.05 -4.71
CA ALA A 428 -24.65 2.60 -4.55
C ALA A 428 -23.27 1.92 -4.74
N ILE A 429 -22.48 2.38 -5.71
CA ILE A 429 -21.09 1.91 -5.90
C ILE A 429 -20.26 2.21 -4.65
N HIS A 430 -20.35 3.41 -4.10
CA HIS A 430 -19.63 3.78 -2.89
C HIS A 430 -20.07 2.94 -1.67
N ASP A 431 -21.38 2.75 -1.49
CA ASP A 431 -21.92 1.88 -0.43
C ASP A 431 -21.43 0.42 -0.57
N GLU A 432 -21.32 -0.10 -1.81
CA GLU A 432 -20.78 -1.44 -2.05
C GLU A 432 -19.27 -1.51 -1.84
N ARG A 433 -18.51 -0.46 -2.19
CA ARG A 433 -17.07 -0.36 -1.88
C ARG A 433 -16.83 -0.40 -0.39
N PHE A 434 -17.56 0.39 0.41
CA PHE A 434 -17.46 0.34 1.87
C PHE A 434 -17.68 -1.06 2.42
N LYS A 435 -18.73 -1.77 1.97
CA LYS A 435 -19.02 -3.14 2.43
C LYS A 435 -17.94 -4.11 2.00
N GLU A 436 -17.48 -4.02 0.75
CA GLU A 436 -16.53 -4.95 0.19
C GLU A 436 -15.14 -4.81 0.82
N PHE A 437 -14.70 -3.58 1.06
CA PHE A 437 -13.36 -3.28 1.56
C PHE A 437 -13.30 -2.98 3.06
N TYR A 438 -14.41 -3.25 3.76
CA TYR A 438 -14.47 -3.13 5.22
C TYR A 438 -13.28 -3.84 5.88
N MET A 439 -12.52 -3.12 6.69
CA MET A 439 -11.31 -3.60 7.36
C MET A 439 -10.20 -4.12 6.42
N GLU A 440 -10.09 -3.60 5.20
CA GLU A 440 -8.97 -3.88 4.28
C GLU A 440 -7.97 -2.72 4.21
N GLY A 441 -7.25 -2.51 5.28
CA GLY A 441 -6.20 -1.50 5.36
C GLY A 441 -6.73 -0.07 5.19
N ASP A 442 -6.09 0.70 4.32
CA ASP A 442 -6.43 2.11 4.08
C ASP A 442 -7.53 2.34 3.03
N LYS A 443 -8.13 1.28 2.48
CA LYS A 443 -9.06 1.39 1.34
C LYS A 443 -10.28 2.26 1.63
N VAL A 444 -10.92 2.07 2.78
CA VAL A 444 -12.11 2.88 3.16
C VAL A 444 -11.71 4.34 3.39
N TRP A 445 -10.58 4.61 4.03
CA TRP A 445 -10.05 5.95 4.20
C TRP A 445 -9.77 6.66 2.86
N LEU A 446 -9.12 5.95 1.94
CA LEU A 446 -8.81 6.47 0.61
C LEU A 446 -10.08 6.73 -0.19
N ASP A 447 -11.10 5.87 -0.07
CA ASP A 447 -12.41 6.10 -0.68
C ASP A 447 -13.09 7.36 -0.10
N MET A 448 -13.09 7.53 1.23
CA MET A 448 -13.62 8.75 1.87
C MET A 448 -12.92 10.01 1.34
N LYS A 449 -11.60 10.00 1.21
CA LYS A 449 -10.82 11.08 0.61
C LYS A 449 -11.23 11.35 -0.86
N ARG A 450 -11.36 10.27 -1.64
CA ARG A 450 -11.65 10.36 -3.08
C ARG A 450 -13.08 10.80 -3.38
N PHE A 451 -14.04 10.31 -2.60
CA PHE A 451 -15.46 10.66 -2.75
C PHE A 451 -15.85 11.98 -2.06
N GLY A 452 -15.00 12.48 -1.18
CA GLY A 452 -15.27 13.67 -0.40
C GLY A 452 -16.31 13.40 0.68
N ASP A 453 -16.15 12.32 1.41
CA ASP A 453 -17.09 11.97 2.48
C ASP A 453 -16.96 12.90 3.68
N THR A 454 -18.01 12.93 4.46
CA THR A 454 -18.02 13.60 5.75
C THR A 454 -18.05 12.58 6.87
N MET A 455 -17.39 12.86 7.98
CA MET A 455 -17.44 12.05 9.18
C MET A 455 -17.87 12.89 10.37
N GLU A 456 -18.85 12.40 11.13
CA GLU A 456 -19.16 12.92 12.45
C GLU A 456 -19.21 11.76 13.44
N ARG A 457 -18.31 11.78 14.44
CA ARG A 457 -18.21 10.73 15.44
C ARG A 457 -17.84 11.30 16.80
N THR A 458 -18.35 10.67 17.82
CA THR A 458 -17.86 10.90 19.20
C THR A 458 -16.82 9.83 19.50
N ILE A 459 -15.58 10.25 19.75
CA ILE A 459 -14.45 9.39 20.09
C ILE A 459 -13.95 9.84 21.45
N ALA A 460 -13.91 8.93 22.42
CA ALA A 460 -13.51 9.24 23.81
C ALA A 460 -14.25 10.45 24.44
N GLY A 461 -15.54 10.60 24.14
CA GLY A 461 -16.38 11.69 24.67
C GLY A 461 -16.25 13.02 23.90
N GLU A 462 -15.33 13.12 22.94
CA GLU A 462 -15.16 14.32 22.12
C GLU A 462 -15.80 14.16 20.73
N LYS A 463 -16.50 15.20 20.26
CA LYS A 463 -17.01 15.23 18.90
C LYS A 463 -15.88 15.48 17.92
N ASN A 464 -15.72 14.57 17.00
CA ASN A 464 -14.79 14.66 15.88
C ASN A 464 -15.58 14.71 14.59
N ASN A 465 -15.22 15.63 13.70
CA ASN A 465 -15.82 15.75 12.39
C ASN A 465 -14.75 15.96 11.32
N LEU A 466 -14.98 15.39 10.15
CA LEU A 466 -14.29 15.72 8.90
C LEU A 466 -15.32 16.24 7.92
N THR A 467 -15.00 17.35 7.26
CA THR A 467 -15.79 17.84 6.13
C THR A 467 -15.30 17.22 4.83
N ALA A 468 -16.06 17.32 3.74
CA ALA A 468 -15.69 16.73 2.46
C ALA A 468 -14.30 17.13 1.95
N ASP A 469 -13.86 18.34 2.22
CA ASP A 469 -12.57 18.89 1.80
C ASP A 469 -11.61 19.08 2.99
N ASP A 470 -11.77 18.29 4.05
CA ASP A 470 -10.94 18.43 5.24
C ASP A 470 -9.47 18.16 4.93
N PHE A 471 -8.59 19.08 5.33
CA PHE A 471 -7.15 18.94 5.09
C PHE A 471 -6.55 17.67 5.71
N ARG A 472 -7.17 17.13 6.76
CA ARG A 472 -6.72 15.92 7.48
C ARG A 472 -6.86 14.64 6.66
N TYR A 473 -7.60 14.65 5.55
CA TYR A 473 -7.54 13.55 4.57
C TYR A 473 -6.19 13.41 3.88
N CYS A 474 -5.34 14.41 4.00
CA CYS A 474 -3.98 14.41 3.47
C CYS A 474 -2.98 14.45 4.63
N PHE A 475 -2.06 13.50 4.67
CA PHE A 475 -1.03 13.46 5.71
C PHE A 475 -0.11 14.66 5.60
N PRO A 476 0.41 15.18 6.73
CA PRO A 476 1.39 16.24 6.72
C PRO A 476 2.73 15.73 6.16
N ILE A 477 3.44 16.59 5.44
CA ILE A 477 4.85 16.33 5.15
C ILE A 477 5.60 16.30 6.48
N PRO A 478 6.43 15.28 6.73
CA PRO A 478 7.09 15.12 8.02
C PRO A 478 7.93 16.33 8.42
N ALA A 479 7.89 16.70 9.71
CA ALA A 479 8.63 17.84 10.23
C ALA A 479 10.12 17.73 9.94
N ARG A 480 10.70 16.51 10.01
CA ARG A 480 12.10 16.26 9.67
C ARG A 480 12.41 16.61 8.22
N GLU A 481 11.56 16.24 7.28
CA GLU A 481 11.73 16.61 5.86
C GLU A 481 11.72 18.12 5.69
N MET A 482 10.79 18.83 6.33
CA MET A 482 10.70 20.29 6.31
C MET A 482 11.92 20.98 6.94
N GLN A 483 12.56 20.37 7.93
CA GLN A 483 13.78 20.91 8.56
C GLN A 483 14.99 20.86 7.62
N TYR A 484 15.17 19.76 6.92
CA TYR A 484 16.34 19.52 6.07
C TYR A 484 16.15 20.03 4.65
N ASN A 485 14.96 19.91 4.09
CA ASN A 485 14.64 20.35 2.73
C ASN A 485 13.84 21.65 2.74
N LYS A 486 14.54 22.80 2.64
CA LYS A 486 13.91 24.13 2.66
C LYS A 486 13.06 24.47 1.43
N LYS A 487 13.09 23.62 0.41
CA LYS A 487 12.25 23.74 -0.79
C LYS A 487 10.93 22.97 -0.65
N MET A 488 10.82 22.16 0.40
CA MET A 488 9.61 21.39 0.64
C MET A 488 8.49 22.31 1.13
N GLU A 489 7.31 22.16 0.52
CA GLU A 489 6.09 22.87 0.90
C GLU A 489 5.17 21.94 1.69
N GLN A 490 4.65 22.43 2.81
CA GLN A 490 3.67 21.67 3.63
C GLN A 490 2.31 21.64 2.96
N ASN A 491 1.53 20.62 3.28
CA ASN A 491 0.13 20.54 2.88
C ASN A 491 -0.69 21.62 3.61
N PRO A 492 -1.59 22.33 2.90
CA PRO A 492 -2.43 23.38 3.49
C PRO A 492 -3.20 22.89 4.71
N GLY A 493 -3.30 23.71 5.73
CA GLY A 493 -3.97 23.41 6.99
C GLY A 493 -3.06 22.82 8.08
N TRP A 494 -1.95 22.19 7.69
CA TRP A 494 -1.00 21.61 8.63
C TRP A 494 0.00 22.62 9.21
N GLU A 495 0.19 23.74 8.57
CA GLU A 495 1.13 24.79 9.03
C GLU A 495 0.77 25.35 10.41
N SER A 496 -0.52 25.32 10.75
CA SER A 496 -1.02 25.80 12.05
C SER A 496 -0.99 24.73 13.15
N VAL A 497 -0.80 23.49 12.78
CA VAL A 497 -0.88 22.32 13.70
C VAL A 497 0.50 21.80 14.05
N ILE A 498 1.44 21.82 13.11
CA ILE A 498 2.79 21.30 13.28
C ILE A 498 3.75 22.46 13.59
N VAL A 499 4.37 22.38 14.75
CA VAL A 499 5.47 23.30 15.13
C VAL A 499 6.78 22.65 14.72
N TYR A 500 7.55 23.34 13.86
CA TYR A 500 8.85 22.87 13.32
C TYR A 500 10.02 23.32 14.19
#